data_ae6f18c2adbf6ec35ea7b3a6cb36a014
#
_entry.id   ae6f18c2adbf6ec35ea7b3a6cb36a014
#
_cell.length_a   1.000
_cell.length_b   1.000
_cell.length_c   1.000
_cell.angle_alpha   90.00
_cell.angle_beta   90.00
_cell.angle_gamma   90.00
#
_symmetry.space_group_name_H-M   'P 1'
#
loop_
_entity.id
_entity.type
_entity.pdbx_description
1 polymer ?
#
loop_
_entity_poly.entity_id
_entity_poly.type
_entity_poly.pdbx_seq_one_letter_code
_entity_poly.pdbx_strand_id
1 'polypeptide(L)'
;MLIKKLLANSSQEIDKIIETNLEKYLEILCKWNKTRNLVSRNLSKVELAEHIFDCICLMPFLNNKSIIDIGTGAGLPGIIISIMDENKEVVLVEPNQKKISFLLHIQAEMGLKNLVIKKEKFENVVLNSEGVLVARAFTEPNKFIEILEQKNIENSEIIMMVSEEIKIISPNWRVVYTASEAEKVLEKKRGFLNISRIEN
;
A
#
# COMPACT_ATOMS: atom_id res chain seq x y z
N MET A 1 3.62 -22.24 -4.21
CA MET A 1 3.09 -20.88 -4.26
C MET A 1 3.16 -20.33 -2.84
N LEU A 2 3.87 -19.20 -2.64
CA LEU A 2 4.12 -18.63 -1.31
C LEU A 2 2.91 -17.88 -0.76
N ILE A 3 2.25 -17.09 -1.61
CA ILE A 3 1.02 -16.35 -1.21
C ILE A 3 -0.05 -17.32 -0.72
N LYS A 4 -0.26 -18.42 -1.46
CA LYS A 4 -1.21 -19.47 -1.06
C LYS A 4 -0.95 -20.02 0.34
N LYS A 5 0.34 -20.22 0.72
CA LYS A 5 0.69 -20.72 2.06
C LYS A 5 0.35 -19.71 3.15
N LEU A 6 0.56 -18.43 2.90
CA LEU A 6 0.21 -17.37 3.85
C LEU A 6 -1.30 -17.25 4.02
N LEU A 7 -2.05 -17.28 2.91
CA LEU A 7 -3.51 -17.26 2.92
C LEU A 7 -4.13 -18.45 3.68
N ALA A 8 -3.56 -19.64 3.54
CA ALA A 8 -4.04 -20.83 4.25
C ALA A 8 -3.99 -20.72 5.80
N ASN A 9 -3.20 -19.78 6.33
CA ASN A 9 -3.07 -19.50 7.77
C ASN A 9 -3.80 -18.21 8.19
N SER A 10 -4.65 -17.67 7.33
CA SER A 10 -5.36 -16.41 7.55
C SER A 10 -6.87 -16.57 7.36
N SER A 11 -7.63 -15.54 7.71
CA SER A 11 -9.05 -15.43 7.40
C SER A 11 -9.34 -14.87 6.02
N GLN A 12 -8.29 -14.52 5.25
CA GLN A 12 -8.44 -13.90 3.92
C GLN A 12 -8.83 -14.94 2.87
N GLU A 13 -10.01 -14.80 2.31
CA GLU A 13 -10.50 -15.62 1.20
C GLU A 13 -10.36 -14.85 -0.10
N ILE A 14 -9.62 -15.38 -1.05
CA ILE A 14 -9.47 -14.83 -2.39
C ILE A 14 -9.70 -15.90 -3.45
N ASP A 15 -10.21 -15.49 -4.60
CA ASP A 15 -10.41 -16.45 -5.69
C ASP A 15 -9.08 -16.89 -6.31
N LYS A 16 -9.15 -17.96 -7.11
CA LYS A 16 -7.98 -18.59 -7.72
C LYS A 16 -7.30 -17.70 -8.76
N ILE A 17 -8.03 -16.82 -9.41
CA ILE A 17 -7.50 -15.92 -10.45
C ILE A 17 -6.67 -14.84 -9.75
N ILE A 18 -7.21 -14.24 -8.68
CA ILE A 18 -6.50 -13.26 -7.86
C ILE A 18 -5.22 -13.88 -7.27
N GLU A 19 -5.31 -15.08 -6.66
CA GLU A 19 -4.14 -15.79 -6.13
C GLU A 19 -3.04 -15.95 -7.21
N THR A 20 -3.43 -16.35 -8.41
CA THR A 20 -2.51 -16.54 -9.54
C THR A 20 -1.86 -15.21 -9.96
N ASN A 21 -2.63 -14.13 -10.00
CA ASN A 21 -2.12 -12.79 -10.34
C ASN A 21 -1.15 -12.25 -9.27
N LEU A 22 -1.43 -12.47 -7.99
CA LEU A 22 -0.53 -12.09 -6.90
C LEU A 22 0.81 -12.85 -6.97
N GLU A 23 0.78 -14.15 -7.26
CA GLU A 23 2.01 -14.93 -7.47
C GLU A 23 2.77 -14.45 -8.72
N LYS A 24 2.07 -14.11 -9.83
CA LYS A 24 2.69 -13.52 -11.03
C LYS A 24 3.38 -12.19 -10.70
N TYR A 25 2.71 -11.32 -9.96
CA TYR A 25 3.31 -10.06 -9.51
C TYR A 25 4.57 -10.31 -8.66
N LEU A 26 4.52 -11.25 -7.70
CA LEU A 26 5.68 -11.62 -6.88
C LEU A 26 6.87 -12.06 -7.74
N GLU A 27 6.65 -12.90 -8.76
CA GLU A 27 7.70 -13.37 -9.67
C GLU A 27 8.34 -12.21 -10.44
N ILE A 28 7.53 -11.30 -10.98
CA ILE A 28 8.02 -10.15 -11.73
C ILE A 28 8.79 -9.21 -10.80
N LEU A 29 8.26 -8.93 -9.60
CA LEU A 29 8.92 -8.11 -8.60
C LEU A 29 10.30 -8.69 -8.21
N CYS A 30 10.38 -9.99 -7.93
CA CYS A 30 11.64 -10.67 -7.63
C CYS A 30 12.67 -10.53 -8.77
N LYS A 31 12.22 -10.69 -10.01
CA LYS A 31 13.10 -10.56 -11.20
C LYS A 31 13.65 -9.14 -11.35
N TRP A 32 12.79 -8.15 -11.24
CA TRP A 32 13.18 -6.74 -11.37
C TRP A 32 14.04 -6.25 -10.20
N ASN A 33 13.73 -6.68 -8.98
CA ASN A 33 14.46 -6.24 -7.78
C ASN A 33 15.94 -6.63 -7.82
N LYS A 34 16.29 -7.75 -8.46
CA LYS A 34 17.69 -8.18 -8.64
C LYS A 34 18.57 -7.15 -9.37
N THR A 35 17.97 -6.34 -10.24
CA THR A 35 18.70 -5.39 -11.09
C THR A 35 18.39 -3.92 -10.80
N ARG A 36 17.23 -3.61 -10.23
CA ARG A 36 16.72 -2.24 -10.12
C ARG A 36 16.60 -1.69 -8.70
N ASN A 37 16.70 -2.53 -7.66
CA ASN A 37 16.51 -2.13 -6.26
C ASN A 37 15.20 -1.38 -6.02
N LEU A 38 14.10 -2.00 -6.38
CA LEU A 38 12.76 -1.45 -6.20
C LEU A 38 12.37 -1.42 -4.72
N VAL A 39 12.82 -2.45 -3.99
CA VAL A 39 12.75 -2.61 -2.54
C VAL A 39 14.13 -2.98 -2.00
N SER A 40 14.29 -3.14 -0.69
CA SER A 40 15.58 -3.53 -0.09
C SER A 40 16.22 -4.72 -0.83
N ARG A 41 17.51 -4.60 -1.15
CA ARG A 41 18.26 -5.61 -1.95
C ARG A 41 18.30 -7.00 -1.32
N ASN A 42 18.28 -7.05 0.00
CA ASN A 42 18.52 -8.28 0.76
C ASN A 42 17.22 -9.07 1.02
N LEU A 43 16.08 -8.59 0.55
CA LEU A 43 14.81 -9.28 0.75
C LEU A 43 14.75 -10.56 -0.09
N SER A 44 14.53 -11.67 0.59
CA SER A 44 14.23 -12.96 -0.01
C SER A 44 12.85 -12.94 -0.69
N LYS A 45 12.59 -13.93 -1.54
CA LYS A 45 11.26 -14.10 -2.15
C LYS A 45 10.17 -14.33 -1.10
N VAL A 46 10.52 -14.98 0.03
CA VAL A 46 9.58 -15.19 1.15
C VAL A 46 9.20 -13.85 1.77
N GLU A 47 10.17 -13.00 2.10
CA GLU A 47 9.90 -11.68 2.67
C GLU A 47 9.11 -10.78 1.71
N LEU A 48 9.34 -10.88 0.40
CA LEU A 48 8.53 -10.18 -0.60
C LEU A 48 7.09 -10.69 -0.62
N ALA A 49 6.87 -12.02 -0.45
CA ALA A 49 5.53 -12.58 -0.31
C ALA A 49 4.85 -12.12 0.99
N GLU A 50 5.58 -12.01 2.11
CA GLU A 50 5.09 -11.44 3.36
C GLU A 50 4.65 -9.98 3.19
N HIS A 51 5.39 -9.18 2.40
CA HIS A 51 5.01 -7.81 2.08
C HIS A 51 3.72 -7.72 1.25
N ILE A 52 3.52 -8.65 0.33
CA ILE A 52 2.28 -8.74 -0.45
C ILE A 52 1.12 -9.14 0.46
N PHE A 53 1.33 -10.14 1.33
CA PHE A 53 0.32 -10.60 2.29
C PHE A 53 -0.10 -9.50 3.27
N ASP A 54 0.86 -8.71 3.77
CA ASP A 54 0.59 -7.54 4.60
C ASP A 54 -0.35 -6.54 3.90
N CYS A 55 -0.15 -6.32 2.58
CA CYS A 55 -1.04 -5.49 1.77
C CYS A 55 -2.43 -6.12 1.54
N ILE A 56 -2.53 -7.45 1.44
CA ILE A 56 -3.81 -8.14 1.35
C ILE A 56 -4.65 -7.90 2.62
N CYS A 57 -4.01 -7.94 3.78
CA CYS A 57 -4.66 -7.68 5.07
C CYS A 57 -5.18 -6.24 5.24
N LEU A 58 -4.81 -5.32 4.34
CA LEU A 58 -5.37 -3.97 4.30
C LEU A 58 -6.78 -3.92 3.68
N MET A 59 -7.12 -4.87 2.80
CA MET A 59 -8.36 -4.84 2.00
C MET A 59 -9.65 -4.64 2.82
N PRO A 60 -9.85 -5.29 4.00
CA PRO A 60 -11.04 -5.10 4.82
C PRO A 60 -11.27 -3.68 5.34
N PHE A 61 -10.21 -2.84 5.33
CA PHE A 61 -10.27 -1.45 5.77
C PHE A 61 -10.54 -0.46 4.62
N LEU A 62 -10.62 -0.94 3.38
CA LEU A 62 -10.79 -0.11 2.18
C LEU A 62 -12.21 -0.17 1.67
N ASN A 63 -13.10 0.65 2.23
CA ASN A 63 -14.51 0.69 1.82
C ASN A 63 -14.77 1.59 0.60
N ASN A 64 -13.87 2.53 0.31
CA ASN A 64 -13.99 3.49 -0.78
C ASN A 64 -13.54 2.90 -2.12
N LYS A 65 -14.11 3.43 -3.22
CA LYS A 65 -13.74 3.03 -4.59
C LYS A 65 -12.47 3.70 -5.10
N SER A 66 -12.13 4.89 -4.58
CA SER A 66 -10.93 5.63 -5.00
C SER A 66 -9.82 5.52 -3.94
N ILE A 67 -8.65 5.08 -4.36
CA ILE A 67 -7.47 4.87 -3.51
C ILE A 67 -6.30 5.65 -4.09
N ILE A 68 -5.56 6.36 -3.25
CA ILE A 68 -4.32 7.04 -3.63
C ILE A 68 -3.18 6.46 -2.80
N ASP A 69 -2.28 5.74 -3.44
CA ASP A 69 -1.10 5.12 -2.82
C ASP A 69 0.10 6.07 -2.91
N ILE A 70 0.51 6.60 -1.77
CA ILE A 70 1.51 7.66 -1.63
C ILE A 70 2.89 7.05 -1.43
N GLY A 71 3.81 7.37 -2.34
CA GLY A 71 5.14 6.80 -2.30
C GLY A 71 5.13 5.30 -2.56
N THR A 72 4.29 4.87 -3.49
CA THR A 72 3.96 3.48 -3.77
C THR A 72 5.17 2.55 -3.98
N GLY A 73 6.31 3.09 -4.36
CA GLY A 73 7.54 2.33 -4.53
C GLY A 73 7.43 1.25 -5.61
N ALA A 74 7.48 0.01 -5.19
CA ALA A 74 7.26 -1.14 -6.07
C ALA A 74 5.77 -1.42 -6.33
N GLY A 75 4.87 -0.51 -5.97
CA GLY A 75 3.43 -0.71 -6.13
C GLY A 75 2.75 -1.35 -4.90
N LEU A 76 3.32 -1.19 -3.71
CA LEU A 76 2.81 -1.75 -2.47
C LEU A 76 2.31 -0.63 -1.53
N PRO A 77 1.01 -0.56 -1.21
CA PRO A 77 -0.03 -1.59 -1.44
C PRO A 77 -0.81 -1.45 -2.77
N GLY A 78 -0.69 -0.37 -3.52
CA GLY A 78 -1.61 -0.01 -4.60
C GLY A 78 -1.80 -1.06 -5.71
N ILE A 79 -0.73 -1.72 -6.19
CA ILE A 79 -0.87 -2.81 -7.18
C ILE A 79 -1.64 -4.00 -6.59
N ILE A 80 -1.41 -4.33 -5.31
CA ILE A 80 -2.13 -5.41 -4.66
C ILE A 80 -3.63 -5.10 -4.58
N ILE A 81 -3.98 -3.86 -4.20
CA ILE A 81 -5.37 -3.38 -4.17
C ILE A 81 -6.00 -3.49 -5.57
N SER A 82 -5.29 -3.05 -6.61
CA SER A 82 -5.76 -3.12 -8.00
C SER A 82 -5.99 -4.56 -8.49
N ILE A 83 -5.15 -5.52 -8.07
CA ILE A 83 -5.30 -6.94 -8.40
C ILE A 83 -6.49 -7.56 -7.64
N MET A 84 -6.67 -7.17 -6.37
CA MET A 84 -7.71 -7.72 -5.48
C MET A 84 -9.12 -7.25 -5.84
N ASP A 85 -9.25 -6.02 -6.35
CA ASP A 85 -10.56 -5.44 -6.67
C ASP A 85 -10.45 -4.49 -7.89
N GLU A 86 -10.88 -4.98 -9.05
CA GLU A 86 -10.86 -4.21 -10.30
C GLU A 86 -11.83 -3.02 -10.33
N ASN A 87 -12.79 -2.98 -9.40
CA ASN A 87 -13.74 -1.87 -9.29
C ASN A 87 -13.19 -0.67 -8.50
N LYS A 88 -12.04 -0.82 -7.84
CA LYS A 88 -11.35 0.27 -7.16
C LYS A 88 -10.47 1.04 -8.14
N GLU A 89 -10.64 2.34 -8.20
CA GLU A 89 -9.71 3.22 -8.93
C GLU A 89 -8.46 3.48 -8.07
N VAL A 90 -7.29 3.11 -8.56
CA VAL A 90 -6.05 3.21 -7.79
C VAL A 90 -5.08 4.17 -8.47
N VAL A 91 -4.71 5.23 -7.77
CA VAL A 91 -3.70 6.20 -8.20
C VAL A 91 -2.39 5.90 -7.46
N LEU A 92 -1.33 5.58 -8.21
CA LEU A 92 0.02 5.35 -7.68
C LEU A 92 0.84 6.62 -7.81
N VAL A 93 1.35 7.16 -6.70
CA VAL A 93 2.20 8.34 -6.67
C VAL A 93 3.63 7.95 -6.35
N GLU A 94 4.56 8.20 -7.28
CA GLU A 94 5.98 7.84 -7.13
C GLU A 94 6.87 8.81 -7.94
N PRO A 95 7.83 9.52 -7.32
CA PRO A 95 8.71 10.43 -8.04
C PRO A 95 9.85 9.75 -8.80
N ASN A 96 10.25 8.54 -8.39
CA ASN A 96 11.45 7.87 -8.91
C ASN A 96 11.21 7.23 -10.28
N GLN A 97 11.93 7.69 -11.32
CA GLN A 97 11.79 7.20 -12.69
C GLN A 97 11.98 5.68 -12.84
N LYS A 98 12.91 5.07 -12.07
CA LYS A 98 13.17 3.63 -12.17
C LYS A 98 11.98 2.81 -11.66
N LYS A 99 11.34 3.28 -10.57
CA LYS A 99 10.14 2.67 -10.01
C LYS A 99 8.94 2.88 -10.93
N ILE A 100 8.77 4.06 -11.52
CA ILE A 100 7.75 4.33 -12.55
C ILE A 100 7.86 3.35 -13.72
N SER A 101 9.08 3.10 -14.23
CA SER A 101 9.26 2.13 -15.32
C SER A 101 8.81 0.73 -14.95
N PHE A 102 9.00 0.31 -13.69
CA PHE A 102 8.48 -0.95 -13.17
C PHE A 102 6.95 -0.96 -13.08
N LEU A 103 6.36 0.10 -12.55
CA LEU A 103 4.90 0.22 -12.40
C LEU A 103 4.19 0.16 -13.76
N LEU A 104 4.71 0.86 -14.77
CA LEU A 104 4.20 0.82 -16.14
C LEU A 104 4.33 -0.59 -16.75
N HIS A 105 5.45 -1.27 -16.50
CA HIS A 105 5.63 -2.65 -16.95
C HIS A 105 4.59 -3.58 -16.32
N ILE A 106 4.37 -3.49 -14.99
CA ILE A 106 3.36 -4.29 -14.29
C ILE A 106 1.96 -4.00 -14.82
N GLN A 107 1.60 -2.73 -14.99
CA GLN A 107 0.30 -2.33 -15.52
C GLN A 107 0.03 -2.98 -16.88
N ALA A 108 1.01 -2.92 -17.79
CA ALA A 108 0.89 -3.51 -19.13
C ALA A 108 0.88 -5.05 -19.10
N GLU A 109 1.81 -5.67 -18.36
CA GLU A 109 1.98 -7.13 -18.31
C GLU A 109 0.82 -7.85 -17.64
N MET A 110 0.15 -7.19 -16.71
CA MET A 110 -0.98 -7.76 -15.97
C MET A 110 -2.34 -7.22 -16.44
N GLY A 111 -2.36 -6.25 -17.35
CA GLY A 111 -3.59 -5.67 -17.90
C GLY A 111 -4.42 -4.90 -16.87
N LEU A 112 -3.78 -4.24 -15.89
CA LEU A 112 -4.48 -3.52 -14.82
C LEU A 112 -5.04 -2.19 -15.35
N LYS A 113 -6.33 -2.17 -15.66
CA LYS A 113 -7.02 -1.03 -16.28
C LYS A 113 -7.46 0.03 -15.25
N ASN A 114 -7.55 -0.35 -13.98
CA ASN A 114 -7.98 0.48 -12.87
C ASN A 114 -6.83 1.24 -12.18
N LEU A 115 -5.63 1.27 -12.80
CA LEU A 115 -4.46 1.99 -12.30
C LEU A 115 -4.21 3.29 -13.07
N VAL A 116 -3.93 4.35 -12.32
CA VAL A 116 -3.35 5.60 -12.82
C VAL A 116 -1.99 5.81 -12.15
N ILE A 117 -0.93 5.99 -12.95
CA ILE A 117 0.43 6.17 -12.43
C ILE A 117 0.83 7.62 -12.58
N LYS A 118 1.14 8.30 -11.46
CA LYS A 118 1.58 9.70 -11.41
C LYS A 118 3.05 9.78 -11.01
N LYS A 119 3.88 10.29 -11.92
CA LYS A 119 5.30 10.57 -11.66
C LYS A 119 5.45 11.93 -11.01
N GLU A 120 5.18 12.02 -9.73
CA GLU A 120 5.32 13.27 -8.98
C GLU A 120 5.58 13.02 -7.50
N LYS A 121 6.05 14.05 -6.81
CA LYS A 121 6.14 14.02 -5.35
C LYS A 121 4.76 14.24 -4.74
N PHE A 122 4.51 13.63 -3.59
CA PHE A 122 3.22 13.75 -2.90
C PHE A 122 2.84 15.22 -2.61
N GLU A 123 3.82 16.04 -2.29
CA GLU A 123 3.62 17.47 -2.03
C GLU A 123 2.94 18.20 -3.18
N ASN A 124 3.13 17.73 -4.42
CA ASN A 124 2.57 18.34 -5.63
C ASN A 124 1.23 17.75 -6.05
N VAL A 125 0.84 16.59 -5.48
CA VAL A 125 -0.42 15.92 -5.85
C VAL A 125 -1.60 16.74 -5.38
N VAL A 126 -2.50 17.07 -6.31
CA VAL A 126 -3.81 17.64 -5.97
C VAL A 126 -4.71 16.47 -5.56
N LEU A 127 -5.21 16.53 -4.34
CA LEU A 127 -6.12 15.54 -3.79
C LEU A 127 -7.57 16.03 -3.96
N ASN A 128 -8.38 15.22 -4.59
CA ASN A 128 -9.83 15.42 -4.55
C ASN A 128 -10.32 14.84 -3.22
N SER A 129 -11.33 15.46 -2.62
CA SER A 129 -11.88 15.12 -1.29
C SER A 129 -12.46 13.71 -1.15
N GLU A 130 -12.58 12.97 -2.26
CA GLU A 130 -13.17 11.63 -2.30
C GLU A 130 -12.07 10.58 -2.49
N GLY A 131 -11.80 9.79 -1.46
CA GLY A 131 -10.88 8.66 -1.54
C GLY A 131 -10.13 8.38 -0.25
N VAL A 132 -9.49 7.21 -0.21
CA VAL A 132 -8.59 6.81 0.87
C VAL A 132 -7.15 7.04 0.45
N LEU A 133 -6.40 7.76 1.27
CA LEU A 133 -4.96 7.85 1.13
C LEU A 133 -4.33 6.64 1.84
N VAL A 134 -3.54 5.88 1.12
CA VAL A 134 -2.76 4.80 1.72
C VAL A 134 -1.27 5.11 1.59
N ALA A 135 -0.49 4.74 2.60
CA ALA A 135 0.96 4.89 2.57
C ALA A 135 1.62 3.69 3.26
N ARG A 136 2.74 3.22 2.72
CA ARG A 136 3.57 2.18 3.31
C ARG A 136 5.05 2.55 3.19
N ALA A 137 5.75 2.63 4.33
CA ALA A 137 7.18 2.97 4.37
C ALA A 137 7.53 4.25 3.57
N PHE A 138 6.60 5.21 3.49
CA PHE A 138 6.78 6.46 2.76
C PHE A 138 7.66 7.44 3.55
N THR A 139 7.33 7.66 4.82
CA THR A 139 8.09 8.51 5.75
C THR A 139 7.73 8.14 7.19
N GLU A 140 8.43 8.73 8.17
CA GLU A 140 8.07 8.60 9.58
C GLU A 140 6.67 9.18 9.85
N PRO A 141 5.85 8.53 10.71
CA PRO A 141 4.46 8.93 10.92
C PRO A 141 4.25 10.37 11.37
N ASN A 142 5.08 10.90 12.27
CA ASN A 142 4.99 12.31 12.68
C ASN A 142 5.23 13.27 11.52
N LYS A 143 6.24 12.98 10.69
CA LYS A 143 6.53 13.78 9.50
C LYS A 143 5.40 13.66 8.46
N PHE A 144 4.73 12.53 8.40
CA PHE A 144 3.56 12.38 7.53
C PHE A 144 2.42 13.30 7.96
N ILE A 145 2.13 13.37 9.27
CA ILE A 145 1.14 14.33 9.82
C ILE A 145 1.49 15.77 9.46
N GLU A 146 2.76 16.19 9.60
CA GLU A 146 3.21 17.54 9.21
C GLU A 146 2.93 17.83 7.72
N ILE A 147 3.18 16.86 6.84
CA ILE A 147 2.88 17.00 5.40
C ILE A 147 1.37 17.13 5.17
N LEU A 148 0.54 16.36 5.88
CA LEU A 148 -0.92 16.43 5.77
C LEU A 148 -1.44 17.81 6.23
N GLU A 149 -0.88 18.36 7.29
CA GLU A 149 -1.22 19.72 7.78
C GLU A 149 -0.88 20.79 6.74
N GLN A 150 0.34 20.73 6.17
CA GLN A 150 0.77 21.68 5.13
C GLN A 150 -0.10 21.63 3.87
N LYS A 151 -0.64 20.46 3.53
CA LYS A 151 -1.49 20.27 2.36
C LYS A 151 -2.96 20.66 2.59
N ASN A 152 -3.33 21.01 3.80
CA ASN A 152 -4.71 21.38 4.15
C ASN A 152 -5.72 20.31 3.73
N ILE A 153 -5.37 19.04 3.94
CA ILE A 153 -6.23 17.92 3.56
C ILE A 153 -7.43 17.88 4.51
N GLU A 154 -8.59 18.07 3.92
CA GLU A 154 -9.89 17.97 4.59
C GLU A 154 -10.57 16.67 4.13
N ASN A 155 -11.32 16.01 4.98
CA ASN A 155 -12.24 14.91 4.65
C ASN A 155 -11.64 13.67 3.94
N SER A 156 -10.35 13.38 4.08
CA SER A 156 -9.77 12.15 3.56
C SER A 156 -9.56 11.14 4.68
N GLU A 157 -10.01 9.91 4.43
CA GLU A 157 -9.59 8.77 5.24
C GLU A 157 -8.13 8.41 4.89
N ILE A 158 -7.28 8.26 5.89
CA ILE A 158 -5.86 8.02 5.68
C ILE A 158 -5.46 6.78 6.46
N ILE A 159 -4.82 5.83 5.77
CA ILE A 159 -4.33 4.60 6.38
C ILE A 159 -2.84 4.46 6.10
N MET A 160 -2.04 4.50 7.16
CA MET A 160 -0.60 4.26 7.07
C MET A 160 -0.26 2.86 7.60
N MET A 161 0.36 2.04 6.77
CA MET A 161 0.85 0.71 7.15
C MET A 161 2.15 0.85 7.94
N VAL A 162 2.21 0.26 9.12
CA VAL A 162 3.35 0.36 10.05
C VAL A 162 3.81 -1.02 10.56
N SER A 163 5.09 -1.11 10.93
CA SER A 163 5.71 -2.33 11.47
C SER A 163 5.86 -2.33 12.99
N GLU A 164 5.26 -1.35 13.67
CA GLU A 164 5.25 -1.22 15.12
C GLU A 164 4.05 -0.39 15.58
N GLU A 165 3.66 -0.53 16.83
CA GLU A 165 2.63 0.32 17.43
C GLU A 165 3.23 1.69 17.75
N ILE A 166 2.68 2.73 17.13
CA ILE A 166 3.13 4.11 17.29
C ILE A 166 1.98 4.94 17.86
N LYS A 167 2.25 5.64 18.94
CA LYS A 167 1.32 6.62 19.50
C LYS A 167 1.69 8.01 18.99
N ILE A 168 0.76 8.64 18.31
CA ILE A 168 0.89 10.02 17.83
C ILE A 168 -0.13 10.87 18.57
N ILE A 169 0.32 11.98 19.12
CA ILE A 169 -0.55 12.99 19.72
C ILE A 169 -0.50 14.22 18.82
N SER A 170 -1.63 14.56 18.24
CA SER A 170 -1.79 15.76 17.42
C SER A 170 -3.05 16.52 17.84
N PRO A 171 -3.03 17.85 17.87
CA PRO A 171 -4.22 18.64 18.18
C PRO A 171 -5.28 18.59 17.06
N ASN A 172 -4.86 18.31 15.83
CA ASN A 172 -5.72 18.39 14.64
C ASN A 172 -6.08 17.00 14.07
N TRP A 173 -5.37 15.92 14.49
CA TRP A 173 -5.53 14.60 13.92
C TRP A 173 -5.78 13.54 14.98
N ARG A 174 -6.83 12.78 14.78
CA ARG A 174 -7.07 11.54 15.51
C ARG A 174 -6.30 10.43 14.84
N VAL A 175 -5.42 9.75 15.58
CA VAL A 175 -4.61 8.63 15.09
C VAL A 175 -4.92 7.41 15.95
N VAL A 176 -5.40 6.35 15.31
CA VAL A 176 -5.76 5.10 15.98
C VAL A 176 -4.98 3.96 15.36
N TYR A 177 -4.21 3.25 16.18
CA TYR A 177 -3.53 2.02 15.79
C TYR A 177 -4.50 0.84 15.77
N THR A 178 -4.42 0.03 14.73
CA THR A 178 -5.15 -1.23 14.60
C THR A 178 -4.16 -2.31 14.17
N ALA A 179 -4.07 -3.40 14.95
CA ALA A 179 -3.22 -4.54 14.60
C ALA A 179 -3.73 -5.22 13.33
N SER A 180 -2.83 -5.54 12.41
CA SER A 180 -3.14 -6.29 11.19
C SER A 180 -3.24 -7.79 11.49
N GLU A 181 -4.07 -8.50 10.74
CA GLU A 181 -4.06 -9.98 10.75
C GLU A 181 -2.67 -10.55 10.37
N ALA A 182 -1.93 -9.83 9.53
CA ALA A 182 -0.57 -10.19 9.15
C ALA A 182 0.37 -10.33 10.36
N GLU A 183 0.12 -9.61 11.46
CA GLU A 183 0.91 -9.74 12.70
C GLU A 183 0.87 -11.17 13.25
N LYS A 184 -0.31 -11.81 13.24
CA LYS A 184 -0.50 -13.17 13.74
C LYS A 184 0.10 -14.22 12.83
N VAL A 185 -0.08 -14.06 11.50
CA VAL A 185 0.38 -15.03 10.50
C VAL A 185 1.90 -14.98 10.32
N LEU A 186 2.47 -13.78 10.38
CA LEU A 186 3.91 -13.57 10.15
C LEU A 186 4.75 -13.59 11.43
N GLU A 187 4.09 -13.59 12.61
CA GLU A 187 4.75 -13.47 13.93
C GLU A 187 5.67 -12.23 14.00
N LYS A 188 5.24 -11.14 13.34
CA LYS A 188 5.96 -9.87 13.25
C LYS A 188 4.98 -8.73 13.46
N LYS A 189 5.39 -7.68 14.20
CA LYS A 189 4.55 -6.49 14.37
C LYS A 189 4.13 -5.92 13.01
N ARG A 190 2.82 -5.80 12.81
CA ARG A 190 2.16 -5.23 11.63
C ARG A 190 0.84 -4.59 12.03
N GLY A 191 0.59 -3.40 11.51
CA GLY A 191 -0.66 -2.72 11.79
C GLY A 191 -0.88 -1.52 10.90
N PHE A 192 -1.96 -0.83 11.20
CA PHE A 192 -2.44 0.33 10.47
C PHE A 192 -2.63 1.50 11.43
N LEU A 193 -2.15 2.68 11.07
CA LEU A 193 -2.55 3.94 11.67
C LEU A 193 -3.70 4.50 10.84
N ASN A 194 -4.89 4.50 11.42
CA ASN A 194 -6.06 5.16 10.86
C ASN A 194 -6.01 6.61 11.31
N ILE A 195 -5.87 7.52 10.36
CA ILE A 195 -5.64 8.95 10.59
C ILE A 195 -6.84 9.71 10.03
N SER A 196 -7.49 10.48 10.88
CA SER A 196 -8.62 11.34 10.49
C SER A 196 -8.49 12.71 11.11
N ARG A 197 -9.01 13.74 10.44
CA ARG A 197 -9.03 15.09 10.98
C ARG A 197 -10.04 15.18 12.13
N ILE A 198 -9.69 15.91 13.18
CA ILE A 198 -10.61 16.22 14.28
C ILE A 198 -11.51 17.35 13.78
N GLU A 199 -12.80 17.08 13.69
CA GLU A 199 -13.80 18.12 13.41
C GLU A 199 -13.95 19.03 14.63
N ASN A 200 -13.78 20.33 14.44
CA ASN A 200 -14.00 21.35 15.47
C ASN A 200 -15.46 21.76 15.54
#